data_2ce49b353832273a1cd54ce10ef70a76
#
_entry.id   2ce49b353832273a1cd54ce10ef70a76
#
_cell.length_a   1.000
_cell.length_b   1.000
_cell.length_c   1.000
_cell.angle_alpha   90.00
_cell.angle_beta   90.00
_cell.angle_gamma   90.00
#
_symmetry.space_group_name_H-M   'P 1'
#
loop_
_entity.id
_entity.type
_entity.pdbx_description
1 polymer ?
#
loop_
_entity_poly.entity_id
_entity_poly.type
_entity_poly.pdbx_seq_one_letter_code
_entity_poly.pdbx_strand_id
1 'polypeptide(L)'
;MKVFTTIPNYPSENKSIVTIGTFDGVHLGHRVVLRRMREIAKKTKGKSVLFTFFPHPRYVLHKDNQNMKLITTLQEKQDLINQAGLDNLVIHEFTKKFSRINPVNFVRDILVEQLNVHTLVIGYDHHFGRNREGSIQELTTLADLYDFNIEKIDPQYFEDVTVSSSKIRKLIEKGEMVKAKQYLGYEFMLNGKVIKGNSLGKTINFPTANIVVEDKWKILPADGVYAVKIVLEAKEYKGMMNIGQKPTVDGNGISLEVNIFDFNQDIYGKGIEIRFVKRIRDERKFEDLQALKKQLLIDKNKAIQILI
;
A
#
# COMPACT_ATOMS: atom_id res chain seq x y z
N MET A 1 11.75 12.94 -3.71
CA MET A 1 12.20 11.59 -4.14
C MET A 1 12.22 11.52 -5.68
N LYS A 2 13.28 11.00 -6.27
CA LYS A 2 13.32 10.70 -7.71
C LYS A 2 12.85 9.26 -7.96
N VAL A 3 12.11 9.04 -9.04
CA VAL A 3 11.58 7.72 -9.42
C VAL A 3 12.21 7.30 -10.75
N PHE A 4 12.74 6.08 -10.79
CA PHE A 4 13.36 5.45 -11.95
C PHE A 4 12.57 4.17 -12.29
N THR A 5 12.13 4.04 -13.53
CA THR A 5 11.36 2.87 -13.99
C THR A 5 12.20 1.74 -14.55
N THR A 6 13.51 1.98 -14.70
CA THR A 6 14.50 0.98 -15.09
C THR A 6 15.82 1.24 -14.37
N ILE A 7 16.58 0.19 -14.08
CA ILE A 7 17.89 0.31 -13.43
C ILE A 7 18.90 1.08 -14.30
N PRO A 8 18.99 0.85 -15.63
CA PRO A 8 19.93 1.58 -16.48
C PRO A 8 19.77 3.11 -16.46
N ASN A 9 18.63 3.60 -16.01
CA ASN A 9 18.39 5.05 -15.89
C ASN A 9 18.81 5.60 -14.52
N TYR A 10 19.28 4.75 -13.61
CA TYR A 10 19.75 5.19 -12.30
C TYR A 10 21.21 5.68 -12.39
N PRO A 11 21.51 6.91 -11.95
CA PRO A 11 22.87 7.44 -11.98
C PRO A 11 23.73 6.78 -10.89
N SER A 12 24.71 5.99 -11.29
CA SER A 12 25.59 5.24 -10.36
C SER A 12 26.73 6.07 -9.74
N GLU A 13 26.75 7.38 -9.95
CA GLU A 13 27.84 8.27 -9.47
C GLU A 13 27.88 8.42 -7.94
N ASN A 14 26.75 8.23 -7.27
CA ASN A 14 26.66 8.39 -5.82
C ASN A 14 26.70 7.04 -5.11
N LYS A 15 27.34 7.00 -3.93
CA LYS A 15 27.23 5.86 -3.01
C LYS A 15 25.76 5.61 -2.66
N SER A 16 25.25 4.41 -2.92
CA SER A 16 23.87 4.06 -2.66
C SER A 16 23.72 3.23 -1.38
N ILE A 17 22.76 3.64 -0.55
CA ILE A 17 22.28 2.83 0.57
C ILE A 17 20.99 2.16 0.09
N VAL A 18 21.09 0.88 -0.22
CA VAL A 18 20.07 0.13 -0.94
C VAL A 18 19.27 -0.76 0.01
N THR A 19 17.98 -0.84 -0.17
CA THR A 19 17.17 -1.98 0.30
C THR A 19 16.35 -2.54 -0.85
N ILE A 20 16.00 -3.83 -0.76
CA ILE A 20 15.29 -4.55 -1.82
C ILE A 20 14.01 -5.14 -1.24
N GLY A 21 12.90 -4.96 -1.93
CA GLY A 21 11.67 -5.59 -1.50
C GLY A 21 10.42 -5.06 -2.19
N THR A 22 9.31 -5.75 -1.99
CA THR A 22 8.01 -5.36 -2.55
C THR A 22 7.40 -4.16 -1.83
N PHE A 23 7.69 -3.99 -0.56
CA PHE A 23 7.22 -2.90 0.30
C PHE A 23 5.71 -2.66 0.19
N ASP A 24 4.93 -3.75 0.04
CA ASP A 24 3.47 -3.65 -0.05
C ASP A 24 2.89 -3.18 1.29
N GLY A 25 2.17 -2.06 1.24
CA GLY A 25 1.59 -1.39 2.39
C GLY A 25 2.53 -0.47 3.16
N VAL A 26 3.82 -0.36 2.83
CA VAL A 26 4.83 0.49 3.53
C VAL A 26 4.59 0.58 5.04
N HIS A 27 4.31 -0.58 5.66
CA HIS A 27 3.92 -0.72 7.07
C HIS A 27 5.06 -0.38 8.04
N LEU A 28 4.78 -0.36 9.35
CA LEU A 28 5.75 0.05 10.37
C LEU A 28 7.09 -0.68 10.26
N GLY A 29 7.09 -1.99 10.00
CA GLY A 29 8.34 -2.73 9.76
C GLY A 29 9.13 -2.20 8.56
N HIS A 30 8.48 -1.88 7.45
CA HIS A 30 9.13 -1.25 6.31
C HIS A 30 9.69 0.12 6.68
N ARG A 31 8.95 0.93 7.44
CA ARG A 31 9.38 2.28 7.85
C ARG A 31 10.62 2.28 8.73
N VAL A 32 10.83 1.25 9.57
CA VAL A 32 12.08 1.08 10.34
C VAL A 32 13.26 0.94 9.39
N VAL A 33 13.15 0.08 8.38
CA VAL A 33 14.19 -0.10 7.34
C VAL A 33 14.46 1.23 6.62
N LEU A 34 13.41 1.91 6.14
CA LEU A 34 13.55 3.18 5.40
C LEU A 34 14.21 4.28 6.26
N ARG A 35 13.85 4.36 7.53
CA ARG A 35 14.48 5.30 8.47
C ARG A 35 15.96 5.02 8.62
N ARG A 36 16.35 3.75 8.83
CA ARG A 36 17.75 3.37 8.98
C ARG A 36 18.59 3.68 7.74
N MET A 37 18.04 3.42 6.57
CA MET A 37 18.67 3.80 5.30
C MET A 37 19.00 5.29 5.21
N ARG A 38 18.06 6.15 5.60
CA ARG A 38 18.25 7.61 5.60
C ARG A 38 19.34 8.04 6.58
N GLU A 39 19.40 7.41 7.76
CA GLU A 39 20.43 7.69 8.76
C GLU A 39 21.82 7.37 8.21
N ILE A 40 21.98 6.20 7.57
CA ILE A 40 23.23 5.77 6.95
C ILE A 40 23.56 6.69 5.75
N ALA A 41 22.60 6.98 4.88
CA ALA A 41 22.79 7.88 3.74
C ALA A 41 23.30 9.25 4.17
N LYS A 42 22.73 9.82 5.25
CA LYS A 42 23.19 11.09 5.81
C LYS A 42 24.63 11.02 6.34
N LYS A 43 25.01 9.93 7.04
CA LYS A 43 26.35 9.74 7.59
C LYS A 43 27.42 9.57 6.50
N THR A 44 27.10 8.82 5.45
CA THR A 44 28.03 8.48 4.37
C THR A 44 28.01 9.49 3.21
N LYS A 45 27.17 10.53 3.30
CA LYS A 45 26.89 11.48 2.21
C LYS A 45 26.43 10.76 0.92
N GLY A 46 25.79 9.59 1.06
CA GLY A 46 25.23 8.78 0.00
C GLY A 46 23.77 9.09 -0.28
N LYS A 47 23.13 8.25 -1.09
CA LYS A 47 21.70 8.34 -1.45
C LYS A 47 20.96 7.10 -1.00
N SER A 48 19.82 7.27 -0.35
CA SER A 48 18.91 6.17 0.00
C SER A 48 18.12 5.71 -1.23
N VAL A 49 18.14 4.40 -1.50
CA VAL A 49 17.54 3.78 -2.70
C VAL A 49 16.68 2.60 -2.31
N LEU A 50 15.39 2.67 -2.52
CA LEU A 50 14.55 1.48 -2.49
C LEU A 50 14.48 0.87 -3.89
N PHE A 51 14.95 -0.38 -4.02
CA PHE A 51 14.78 -1.20 -5.21
C PHE A 51 13.55 -2.08 -5.05
N THR A 52 12.50 -1.79 -5.81
CA THR A 52 11.21 -2.50 -5.74
C THR A 52 10.79 -3.01 -7.11
N PHE A 53 9.72 -3.79 -7.13
CA PHE A 53 9.27 -4.53 -8.31
C PHE A 53 7.85 -4.17 -8.71
N PHE A 54 7.61 -4.12 -10.02
CA PHE A 54 6.28 -4.08 -10.59
C PHE A 54 6.27 -4.86 -11.93
N PRO A 55 5.28 -5.77 -12.17
CA PRO A 55 4.24 -6.20 -11.23
C PRO A 55 4.83 -6.92 -10.02
N HIS A 56 3.99 -7.16 -9.00
CA HIS A 56 4.42 -7.85 -7.78
C HIS A 56 4.91 -9.27 -8.11
N PRO A 57 6.07 -9.73 -7.56
CA PRO A 57 6.69 -11.02 -7.89
C PRO A 57 5.75 -12.22 -7.85
N ARG A 58 4.83 -12.28 -6.89
CA ARG A 58 3.86 -13.37 -6.75
C ARG A 58 2.93 -13.53 -7.96
N TYR A 59 2.58 -12.44 -8.64
CA TYR A 59 1.73 -12.52 -9.85
C TYR A 59 2.47 -13.13 -11.04
N VAL A 60 3.79 -12.98 -11.08
CA VAL A 60 4.62 -13.50 -12.18
C VAL A 60 5.02 -14.95 -11.93
N LEU A 61 5.31 -15.29 -10.67
CA LEU A 61 5.84 -16.62 -10.30
C LEU A 61 4.76 -17.67 -10.08
N HIS A 62 3.60 -17.29 -9.56
CA HIS A 62 2.54 -18.22 -9.17
C HIS A 62 1.25 -17.89 -9.89
N LYS A 63 0.90 -18.68 -10.92
CA LYS A 63 -0.34 -18.52 -11.68
C LYS A 63 -1.60 -18.65 -10.80
N ASP A 64 -1.52 -19.42 -9.72
CA ASP A 64 -2.64 -19.68 -8.79
C ASP A 64 -2.89 -18.52 -7.82
N ASN A 65 -1.96 -17.56 -7.71
CA ASN A 65 -2.06 -16.40 -6.82
C ASN A 65 -2.70 -15.17 -7.49
N GLN A 66 -3.45 -15.35 -8.57
CA GLN A 66 -4.17 -14.22 -9.22
C GLN A 66 -5.21 -13.55 -8.29
N ASN A 67 -5.60 -14.24 -7.22
CA ASN A 67 -6.54 -13.72 -6.21
C ASN A 67 -5.88 -12.89 -5.11
N MET A 68 -4.53 -12.85 -5.04
CA MET A 68 -3.86 -12.01 -4.04
C MET A 68 -4.12 -10.54 -4.34
N LYS A 69 -4.59 -9.78 -3.35
CA LYS A 69 -4.74 -8.33 -3.44
C LYS A 69 -3.58 -7.62 -2.76
N LEU A 70 -3.25 -6.42 -3.24
CA LEU A 70 -2.18 -5.58 -2.69
C LEU A 70 -2.77 -4.54 -1.73
N ILE A 71 -2.03 -4.24 -0.67
CA ILE A 71 -2.42 -3.21 0.31
C ILE A 71 -2.34 -1.83 -0.33
N THR A 72 -1.32 -1.59 -1.15
CA THR A 72 -1.11 -0.31 -1.84
C THR A 72 -1.06 -0.51 -3.36
N THR A 73 -1.67 0.42 -4.10
CA THR A 73 -1.37 0.59 -5.51
C THR A 73 0.09 1.04 -5.70
N LEU A 74 0.59 1.03 -6.93
CA LEU A 74 1.94 1.52 -7.20
C LEU A 74 2.08 3.02 -6.85
N GLN A 75 1.07 3.83 -7.15
CA GLN A 75 1.05 5.25 -6.85
C GLN A 75 1.02 5.49 -5.33
N GLU A 76 0.12 4.84 -4.60
CA GLU A 76 0.04 4.94 -3.13
C GLU A 76 1.38 4.55 -2.47
N LYS A 77 2.04 3.51 -2.98
CA LYS A 77 3.36 3.10 -2.51
C LYS A 77 4.40 4.21 -2.74
N GLN A 78 4.43 4.81 -3.93
CA GLN A 78 5.35 5.91 -4.24
C GLN A 78 5.14 7.10 -3.29
N ASP A 79 3.89 7.46 -3.02
CA ASP A 79 3.54 8.57 -2.14
C ASP A 79 3.98 8.30 -0.69
N LEU A 80 3.74 7.09 -0.19
CA LEU A 80 4.16 6.68 1.16
C LEU A 80 5.69 6.64 1.32
N ILE A 81 6.41 6.19 0.31
CA ILE A 81 7.87 6.16 0.30
C ILE A 81 8.44 7.58 0.22
N ASN A 82 7.81 8.44 -0.60
CA ASN A 82 8.17 9.86 -0.67
C ASN A 82 7.98 10.57 0.69
N GLN A 83 6.86 10.32 1.36
CA GLN A 83 6.59 10.80 2.72
C GLN A 83 7.61 10.26 3.74
N ALA A 84 8.11 9.03 3.56
CA ALA A 84 9.18 8.48 4.37
C ALA A 84 10.53 9.17 4.12
N GLY A 85 10.65 10.03 3.11
CA GLY A 85 11.80 10.88 2.84
C GLY A 85 13.00 10.16 2.21
N LEU A 86 12.78 9.13 1.40
CA LEU A 86 13.83 8.52 0.60
C LEU A 86 14.27 9.44 -0.54
N ASP A 87 15.55 9.31 -0.95
CA ASP A 87 16.07 10.06 -2.09
C ASP A 87 15.58 9.49 -3.41
N ASN A 88 15.62 8.15 -3.57
CA ASN A 88 15.38 7.48 -4.83
C ASN A 88 14.52 6.22 -4.66
N LEU A 89 13.67 5.99 -5.66
CA LEU A 89 12.88 4.77 -5.83
C LEU A 89 13.18 4.19 -7.21
N VAL A 90 13.67 2.97 -7.27
CA VAL A 90 13.87 2.22 -8.52
C VAL A 90 12.78 1.15 -8.60
N ILE A 91 11.92 1.25 -9.61
CA ILE A 91 10.85 0.29 -9.89
C ILE A 91 11.30 -0.57 -11.07
N HIS A 92 11.70 -1.79 -10.77
CA HIS A 92 12.15 -2.72 -11.81
C HIS A 92 11.01 -3.63 -12.27
N GLU A 93 10.94 -3.87 -13.57
CA GLU A 93 9.98 -4.82 -14.12
C GLU A 93 10.33 -6.23 -13.67
N PHE A 94 9.43 -6.85 -12.90
CA PHE A 94 9.64 -8.22 -12.46
C PHE A 94 9.15 -9.21 -13.50
N THR A 95 10.08 -9.89 -14.15
CA THR A 95 9.82 -10.90 -15.18
C THR A 95 10.26 -12.30 -14.73
N LYS A 96 9.78 -13.34 -15.39
CA LYS A 96 10.29 -14.71 -15.18
C LYS A 96 11.80 -14.83 -15.49
N LYS A 97 12.30 -14.05 -16.46
CA LYS A 97 13.74 -13.99 -16.78
C LYS A 97 14.51 -13.40 -15.61
N PHE A 98 14.05 -12.27 -15.07
CA PHE A 98 14.65 -11.61 -13.91
C PHE A 98 14.68 -12.52 -12.68
N SER A 99 13.61 -13.25 -12.40
CA SER A 99 13.55 -14.17 -11.25
C SER A 99 14.51 -15.36 -11.30
N ARG A 100 15.14 -15.61 -12.46
CA ARG A 100 16.12 -16.70 -12.67
C ARG A 100 17.56 -16.22 -12.58
N ILE A 101 17.80 -14.93 -12.37
CA ILE A 101 19.15 -14.41 -12.15
C ILE A 101 19.71 -15.06 -10.89
N ASN A 102 20.93 -15.62 -11.00
CA ASN A 102 21.58 -16.21 -9.83
C ASN A 102 22.04 -15.13 -8.84
N PRO A 103 22.21 -15.47 -7.55
CA PRO A 103 22.58 -14.50 -6.52
C PRO A 103 23.84 -13.70 -6.84
N VAL A 104 24.88 -14.33 -7.34
CA VAL A 104 26.16 -13.68 -7.67
C VAL A 104 25.99 -12.61 -8.75
N ASN A 105 25.33 -12.97 -9.87
CA ASN A 105 25.08 -12.01 -10.95
C ASN A 105 24.16 -10.88 -10.50
N PHE A 106 23.15 -11.17 -9.66
CA PHE A 106 22.29 -10.13 -9.10
C PHE A 106 23.10 -9.11 -8.26
N VAL A 107 24.00 -9.59 -7.41
CA VAL A 107 24.85 -8.71 -6.60
C VAL A 107 25.81 -7.93 -7.49
N ARG A 108 26.56 -8.62 -8.36
CA ARG A 108 27.57 -7.98 -9.23
C ARG A 108 26.92 -6.96 -10.18
N ASP A 109 26.00 -7.43 -11.03
CA ASP A 109 25.52 -6.65 -12.18
C ASP A 109 24.52 -5.56 -11.77
N ILE A 110 23.73 -5.81 -10.70
CA ILE A 110 22.67 -4.89 -10.29
C ILE A 110 23.07 -4.05 -9.09
N LEU A 111 23.49 -4.68 -7.98
CA LEU A 111 23.80 -3.92 -6.77
C LEU A 111 25.09 -3.13 -6.91
N VAL A 112 26.13 -3.77 -7.42
CA VAL A 112 27.47 -3.15 -7.54
C VAL A 112 27.54 -2.25 -8.77
N GLU A 113 27.40 -2.82 -9.97
CA GLU A 113 27.65 -2.08 -11.21
C GLU A 113 26.58 -1.02 -11.50
N GLN A 114 25.29 -1.35 -11.32
CA GLN A 114 24.22 -0.43 -11.71
C GLN A 114 23.77 0.49 -10.57
N LEU A 115 23.69 0.00 -9.33
CA LEU A 115 23.24 0.80 -8.20
C LEU A 115 24.38 1.41 -7.36
N ASN A 116 25.63 1.06 -7.62
CA ASN A 116 26.81 1.49 -6.85
C ASN A 116 26.56 1.35 -5.33
N VAL A 117 26.19 0.12 -4.92
CA VAL A 117 25.85 -0.17 -3.53
C VAL A 117 27.04 0.06 -2.61
N HIS A 118 26.88 0.94 -1.64
CA HIS A 118 27.83 1.13 -0.54
C HIS A 118 27.39 0.37 0.72
N THR A 119 26.07 0.34 0.98
CA THR A 119 25.48 -0.39 2.10
C THR A 119 24.16 -1.00 1.67
N LEU A 120 24.01 -2.31 1.85
CA LEU A 120 22.76 -3.02 1.67
C LEU A 120 22.08 -3.17 3.03
N VAL A 121 20.89 -2.58 3.18
CA VAL A 121 20.07 -2.67 4.40
C VAL A 121 19.04 -3.76 4.25
N ILE A 122 19.04 -4.75 5.13
CA ILE A 122 18.15 -5.92 5.08
C ILE A 122 17.37 -6.08 6.39
N GLY A 123 16.13 -6.54 6.29
CA GLY A 123 15.37 -7.00 7.45
C GLY A 123 15.90 -8.33 8.00
N TYR A 124 15.54 -8.68 9.20
CA TYR A 124 15.99 -9.90 9.87
C TYR A 124 15.57 -11.20 9.16
N ASP A 125 14.45 -11.17 8.38
CA ASP A 125 13.87 -12.29 7.63
C ASP A 125 14.16 -12.21 6.13
N HIS A 126 15.14 -11.41 5.74
CA HIS A 126 15.45 -11.18 4.33
C HIS A 126 16.08 -12.41 3.68
N HIS A 127 15.50 -12.81 2.56
CA HIS A 127 16.03 -13.81 1.64
C HIS A 127 16.07 -13.23 0.24
N PHE A 128 17.13 -13.50 -0.51
CA PHE A 128 17.31 -12.95 -1.85
C PHE A 128 17.63 -14.04 -2.88
N GLY A 129 17.62 -13.65 -4.16
CA GLY A 129 17.98 -14.53 -5.27
C GLY A 129 16.89 -15.55 -5.66
N ARG A 130 17.27 -16.42 -6.60
CA ARG A 130 16.41 -17.48 -7.14
C ARG A 130 15.92 -18.38 -6.00
N ASN A 131 14.62 -18.67 -5.96
CA ASN A 131 13.96 -19.54 -4.96
C ASN A 131 14.20 -19.11 -3.48
N ARG A 132 14.68 -17.89 -3.20
CA ARG A 132 15.09 -17.45 -1.87
C ARG A 132 16.28 -18.26 -1.30
N GLU A 133 17.11 -18.83 -2.15
CA GLU A 133 18.26 -19.68 -1.79
C GLU A 133 19.45 -18.85 -1.27
N GLY A 134 19.56 -17.56 -1.63
CA GLY A 134 20.63 -16.69 -1.17
C GLY A 134 20.59 -16.53 0.36
N SER A 135 21.55 -17.17 1.03
CA SER A 135 21.72 -17.07 2.47
C SER A 135 22.40 -15.75 2.85
N ILE A 136 22.25 -15.37 4.13
CA ILE A 136 22.98 -14.22 4.67
C ILE A 136 24.51 -14.46 4.60
N GLN A 137 24.95 -15.69 4.77
CA GLN A 137 26.37 -16.06 4.66
C GLN A 137 26.93 -15.80 3.26
N GLU A 138 26.22 -16.27 2.22
CA GLU A 138 26.62 -16.00 0.83
C GLU A 138 26.63 -14.50 0.52
N LEU A 139 25.63 -13.78 1.03
CA LEU A 139 25.56 -12.33 0.85
C LEU A 139 26.76 -11.63 1.53
N THR A 140 27.16 -12.09 2.73
CA THR A 140 28.34 -11.56 3.42
C THR A 140 29.61 -11.82 2.63
N THR A 141 29.79 -13.02 2.10
CA THR A 141 30.97 -13.35 1.25
C THR A 141 31.01 -12.46 0.00
N LEU A 142 29.85 -12.20 -0.63
CA LEU A 142 29.77 -11.31 -1.78
C LEU A 142 30.00 -9.84 -1.40
N ALA A 143 29.57 -9.43 -0.21
CA ALA A 143 29.83 -8.09 0.30
C ALA A 143 31.33 -7.82 0.51
N ASP A 144 32.03 -8.79 1.08
CA ASP A 144 33.50 -8.73 1.24
C ASP A 144 34.21 -8.72 -0.11
N LEU A 145 33.75 -9.54 -1.08
CA LEU A 145 34.34 -9.62 -2.42
C LEU A 145 34.17 -8.33 -3.23
N TYR A 146 33.04 -7.65 -3.09
CA TYR A 146 32.68 -6.45 -3.87
C TYR A 146 32.75 -5.14 -3.08
N ASP A 147 33.33 -5.16 -1.87
CA ASP A 147 33.59 -4.00 -1.01
C ASP A 147 32.33 -3.16 -0.70
N PHE A 148 31.24 -3.81 -0.26
CA PHE A 148 30.08 -3.12 0.26
C PHE A 148 29.67 -3.64 1.66
N ASN A 149 28.96 -2.81 2.42
CA ASN A 149 28.53 -3.15 3.77
C ASN A 149 27.13 -3.78 3.79
N ILE A 150 26.89 -4.65 4.79
CA ILE A 150 25.55 -5.15 5.10
C ILE A 150 25.13 -4.58 6.43
N GLU A 151 23.99 -3.93 6.47
CA GLU A 151 23.29 -3.47 7.68
C GLU A 151 22.07 -4.34 7.91
N LYS A 152 22.09 -5.17 8.93
CA LYS A 152 20.96 -6.00 9.32
C LYS A 152 20.14 -5.30 10.39
N ILE A 153 18.83 -5.15 10.17
CA ILE A 153 17.91 -4.58 11.15
C ILE A 153 17.51 -5.67 12.14
N ASP A 154 17.81 -5.48 13.43
CA ASP A 154 17.46 -6.42 14.48
C ASP A 154 15.96 -6.50 14.74
N PRO A 155 15.44 -7.68 15.11
CA PRO A 155 14.02 -7.88 15.46
C PRO A 155 13.52 -6.97 16.59
N GLN A 156 14.35 -6.63 17.55
CA GLN A 156 14.00 -5.76 18.69
C GLN A 156 13.56 -4.34 18.29
N TYR A 157 13.90 -3.88 17.08
CA TYR A 157 13.35 -2.62 16.55
C TYR A 157 11.88 -2.72 16.14
N PHE A 158 11.29 -3.91 16.19
CA PHE A 158 9.90 -4.16 15.80
C PHE A 158 8.96 -4.29 17.00
N GLU A 159 9.40 -3.92 18.23
CA GLU A 159 8.64 -3.92 19.48
C GLU A 159 7.44 -4.89 19.45
N ASP A 160 7.61 -6.12 19.91
CA ASP A 160 6.60 -7.18 20.16
C ASP A 160 5.59 -7.50 19.03
N VAL A 161 5.70 -6.88 17.86
CA VAL A 161 4.73 -7.05 16.79
C VAL A 161 5.39 -7.54 15.51
N THR A 162 5.29 -8.84 15.25
CA THR A 162 5.62 -9.40 13.92
C THR A 162 4.64 -8.82 12.89
N VAL A 163 5.03 -7.70 12.28
CA VAL A 163 4.24 -7.03 11.24
C VAL A 163 4.55 -7.66 9.89
N SER A 164 3.53 -8.14 9.18
CA SER A 164 3.68 -8.59 7.81
C SER A 164 2.53 -8.10 6.93
N SER A 165 2.81 -7.87 5.64
CA SER A 165 1.76 -7.51 4.68
C SER A 165 0.64 -8.56 4.62
N SER A 166 0.95 -9.85 4.83
CA SER A 166 -0.06 -10.92 4.87
C SER A 166 -1.03 -10.78 6.05
N LYS A 167 -0.52 -10.42 7.24
CA LYS A 167 -1.36 -10.17 8.42
C LYS A 167 -2.25 -8.94 8.21
N ILE A 168 -1.69 -7.87 7.65
CA ILE A 168 -2.44 -6.64 7.37
C ILE A 168 -3.56 -6.89 6.34
N ARG A 169 -3.29 -7.64 5.25
CA ARG A 169 -4.34 -8.01 4.28
C ARG A 169 -5.51 -8.70 4.95
N LYS A 170 -5.25 -9.69 5.80
CA LYS A 170 -6.31 -10.41 6.54
C LYS A 170 -7.14 -9.48 7.44
N LEU A 171 -6.52 -8.45 8.05
CA LEU A 171 -7.25 -7.46 8.85
C LEU A 171 -8.15 -6.57 7.98
N ILE A 172 -7.65 -6.12 6.82
CA ILE A 172 -8.42 -5.32 5.87
C ILE A 172 -9.59 -6.15 5.32
N GLU A 173 -9.36 -7.40 4.89
CA GLU A 173 -10.39 -8.33 4.41
C GLU A 173 -11.48 -8.63 5.45
N LYS A 174 -11.17 -8.49 6.74
CA LYS A 174 -12.13 -8.61 7.85
C LYS A 174 -12.77 -7.28 8.26
N GLY A 175 -12.35 -6.15 7.67
CA GLY A 175 -12.81 -4.82 8.06
C GLY A 175 -12.27 -4.33 9.40
N GLU A 176 -11.20 -4.93 9.93
CA GLU A 176 -10.57 -4.57 11.22
C GLU A 176 -9.62 -3.36 11.05
N MET A 177 -10.19 -2.21 10.63
CA MET A 177 -9.41 -1.02 10.24
C MET A 177 -8.56 -0.44 11.37
N VAL A 178 -9.04 -0.47 12.61
CA VAL A 178 -8.30 0.02 13.78
C VAL A 178 -7.01 -0.78 13.98
N LYS A 179 -7.10 -2.11 13.91
CA LYS A 179 -5.92 -2.97 14.00
C LYS A 179 -5.01 -2.84 12.77
N ALA A 180 -5.59 -2.72 11.58
CA ALA A 180 -4.80 -2.49 10.36
C ALA A 180 -3.98 -1.21 10.48
N LYS A 181 -4.57 -0.10 11.00
CA LYS A 181 -3.86 1.17 11.28
C LYS A 181 -2.71 0.98 12.25
N GLN A 182 -2.86 0.18 13.31
CA GLN A 182 -1.79 -0.09 14.27
C GLN A 182 -0.55 -0.73 13.62
N TYR A 183 -0.73 -1.60 12.63
CA TYR A 183 0.38 -2.23 11.91
C TYR A 183 0.90 -1.42 10.73
N LEU A 184 0.02 -0.69 10.03
CA LEU A 184 0.39 0.20 8.93
C LEU A 184 1.13 1.45 9.44
N GLY A 185 0.73 1.99 10.61
CA GLY A 185 1.16 3.29 11.09
C GLY A 185 0.44 4.47 10.42
N TYR A 186 -0.59 4.19 9.62
CA TYR A 186 -1.47 5.16 8.97
C TYR A 186 -2.86 4.54 8.72
N GLU A 187 -3.87 5.37 8.46
CA GLU A 187 -5.20 4.91 8.10
C GLU A 187 -5.17 4.26 6.71
N PHE A 188 -5.69 3.02 6.57
CA PHE A 188 -5.76 2.36 5.26
C PHE A 188 -6.48 3.27 4.27
N MET A 189 -5.90 3.45 3.09
CA MET A 189 -6.42 4.37 2.08
C MET A 189 -6.88 3.63 0.82
N LEU A 190 -7.85 4.21 0.15
CA LEU A 190 -8.39 3.77 -1.12
C LEU A 190 -8.50 4.97 -2.06
N ASN A 191 -7.71 4.98 -3.11
CA ASN A 191 -7.79 6.00 -4.16
C ASN A 191 -8.73 5.52 -5.26
N GLY A 192 -9.62 6.41 -5.70
CA GLY A 192 -10.58 6.10 -6.76
C GLY A 192 -11.05 7.36 -7.48
N LYS A 193 -11.93 7.14 -8.44
CA LYS A 193 -12.58 8.20 -9.23
C LYS A 193 -14.08 8.20 -8.98
N VAL A 194 -14.64 9.38 -8.82
CA VAL A 194 -16.09 9.53 -8.66
C VAL A 194 -16.80 9.32 -9.98
N ILE A 195 -17.76 8.39 -10.02
CA ILE A 195 -18.59 8.08 -11.18
C ILE A 195 -20.07 8.38 -10.91
N LYS A 196 -20.85 8.49 -11.97
CA LYS A 196 -22.32 8.60 -11.86
C LYS A 196 -22.89 7.27 -11.36
N GLY A 197 -23.75 7.33 -10.35
CA GLY A 197 -24.50 6.20 -9.81
C GLY A 197 -26.02 6.39 -10.00
N ASN A 198 -26.81 5.50 -9.38
CA ASN A 198 -28.28 5.49 -9.51
C ASN A 198 -29.00 6.64 -8.79
N SER A 199 -28.28 7.52 -8.07
CA SER A 199 -28.78 8.71 -7.37
C SER A 199 -29.89 8.44 -6.33
N LEU A 200 -30.11 7.21 -5.88
CA LEU A 200 -31.11 6.83 -4.88
C LEU A 200 -30.93 7.60 -3.56
N GLY A 201 -29.69 7.82 -3.14
CA GLY A 201 -29.37 8.58 -1.93
C GLY A 201 -29.92 10.02 -1.94
N LYS A 202 -30.00 10.65 -3.12
CA LYS A 202 -30.58 12.01 -3.22
C LYS A 202 -32.04 12.05 -2.85
N THR A 203 -32.82 11.02 -3.14
CA THR A 203 -34.27 10.96 -2.84
C THR A 203 -34.59 10.88 -1.34
N ILE A 204 -33.63 10.44 -0.54
CA ILE A 204 -33.75 10.28 0.93
C ILE A 204 -32.90 11.28 1.70
N ASN A 205 -32.36 12.33 1.06
CA ASN A 205 -31.46 13.34 1.62
C ASN A 205 -30.13 12.78 2.18
N PHE A 206 -29.62 11.69 1.58
CA PHE A 206 -28.29 11.13 1.80
C PHE A 206 -27.53 10.98 0.46
N PRO A 207 -27.13 12.08 -0.18
CA PRO A 207 -26.43 11.99 -1.45
C PRO A 207 -25.11 11.22 -1.28
N THR A 208 -24.87 10.24 -2.15
CA THR A 208 -23.66 9.43 -2.16
C THR A 208 -22.91 9.61 -3.48
N ALA A 209 -21.60 9.66 -3.41
CA ALA A 209 -20.70 9.53 -4.56
C ALA A 209 -20.34 8.06 -4.75
N ASN A 210 -20.49 7.54 -5.96
CA ASN A 210 -20.06 6.21 -6.34
C ASN A 210 -18.59 6.28 -6.74
N ILE A 211 -17.79 5.33 -6.25
CA ILE A 211 -16.34 5.31 -6.45
C ILE A 211 -15.97 4.09 -7.28
N VAL A 212 -15.11 4.29 -8.26
CA VAL A 212 -14.44 3.20 -8.98
C VAL A 212 -12.95 3.21 -8.63
N VAL A 213 -12.43 2.02 -8.31
CA VAL A 213 -11.01 1.78 -8.10
C VAL A 213 -10.48 1.08 -9.34
N GLU A 214 -9.61 1.77 -10.09
CA GLU A 214 -9.13 1.28 -11.39
C GLU A 214 -8.13 0.11 -11.23
N ASP A 215 -7.37 0.09 -10.13
CA ASP A 215 -6.38 -0.96 -9.88
C ASP A 215 -7.07 -2.24 -9.39
N LYS A 216 -7.19 -3.21 -10.29
CA LYS A 216 -7.80 -4.52 -10.00
C LYS A 216 -7.10 -5.33 -8.90
N TRP A 217 -5.85 -5.01 -8.60
CA TRP A 217 -5.09 -5.68 -7.55
C TRP A 217 -5.23 -5.02 -6.18
N LYS A 218 -5.80 -3.82 -6.10
CA LYS A 218 -6.05 -3.14 -4.82
C LYS A 218 -7.00 -3.97 -3.95
N ILE A 219 -6.59 -4.17 -2.69
CA ILE A 219 -7.44 -4.82 -1.68
C ILE A 219 -8.59 -3.88 -1.29
N LEU A 220 -9.77 -4.45 -1.16
CA LEU A 220 -10.93 -3.77 -0.62
C LEU A 220 -11.25 -4.31 0.77
N PRO A 221 -11.72 -3.47 1.71
CA PRO A 221 -12.22 -3.94 2.99
C PRO A 221 -13.47 -4.82 2.85
N ALA A 222 -13.79 -5.59 3.91
CA ALA A 222 -15.04 -6.35 3.98
C ALA A 222 -16.27 -5.47 3.71
N ASP A 223 -17.34 -6.08 3.22
CA ASP A 223 -18.65 -5.42 3.07
C ASP A 223 -19.11 -4.82 4.39
N GLY A 224 -19.70 -3.62 4.36
CA GLY A 224 -20.17 -2.93 5.55
C GLY A 224 -20.11 -1.41 5.46
N VAL A 225 -20.47 -0.75 6.53
CA VAL A 225 -20.45 0.71 6.67
C VAL A 225 -19.25 1.14 7.52
N TYR A 226 -18.51 2.15 7.05
CA TYR A 226 -17.28 2.64 7.64
C TYR A 226 -17.35 4.14 7.92
N ALA A 227 -16.80 4.58 9.05
CA ALA A 227 -16.43 5.97 9.26
C ALA A 227 -15.13 6.23 8.50
N VAL A 228 -15.14 7.26 7.66
CA VAL A 228 -14.02 7.57 6.76
C VAL A 228 -13.70 9.06 6.75
N LYS A 229 -12.44 9.38 6.49
CA LYS A 229 -12.02 10.70 6.08
C LYS A 229 -11.85 10.71 4.57
N ILE A 230 -12.18 11.79 3.95
CA ILE A 230 -12.16 11.95 2.50
C ILE A 230 -11.24 13.10 2.15
N VAL A 231 -10.21 12.85 1.32
CA VAL A 231 -9.36 13.91 0.79
C VAL A 231 -9.76 14.18 -0.65
N LEU A 232 -10.17 15.40 -0.90
CA LEU A 232 -10.56 15.91 -2.22
C LEU A 232 -9.89 17.26 -2.44
N GLU A 233 -9.12 17.41 -3.52
CA GLU A 233 -8.42 18.66 -3.84
C GLU A 233 -7.63 19.25 -2.65
N ALA A 234 -6.89 18.36 -1.95
CA ALA A 234 -6.09 18.68 -0.76
C ALA A 234 -6.89 19.14 0.49
N LYS A 235 -8.23 19.07 0.46
CA LYS A 235 -9.09 19.31 1.64
C LYS A 235 -9.59 18.00 2.21
N GLU A 236 -9.58 17.90 3.54
CA GLU A 236 -10.10 16.75 4.26
C GLU A 236 -11.54 17.00 4.70
N TYR A 237 -12.41 16.02 4.46
CA TYR A 237 -13.82 15.99 4.86
C TYR A 237 -14.09 14.74 5.70
N LYS A 238 -15.13 14.78 6.51
CA LYS A 238 -15.64 13.64 7.24
C LYS A 238 -16.77 12.97 6.45
N GLY A 239 -16.93 11.65 6.58
CA GLY A 239 -17.99 10.95 5.89
C GLY A 239 -18.21 9.53 6.38
N MET A 240 -19.13 8.85 5.73
CA MET A 240 -19.32 7.40 5.88
C MET A 240 -19.34 6.74 4.51
N MET A 241 -18.78 5.54 4.43
CA MET A 241 -18.69 4.76 3.20
C MET A 241 -19.39 3.42 3.36
N ASN A 242 -20.20 3.06 2.38
CA ASN A 242 -20.76 1.73 2.24
C ASN A 242 -19.95 0.93 1.21
N ILE A 243 -19.54 -0.26 1.60
CA ILE A 243 -19.01 -1.30 0.70
C ILE A 243 -20.02 -2.42 0.69
N GLY A 244 -20.57 -2.77 -0.48
CA GLY A 244 -21.61 -3.78 -0.58
C GLY A 244 -21.62 -4.49 -1.93
N GLN A 245 -22.44 -5.52 -2.02
CA GLN A 245 -22.64 -6.30 -3.24
C GLN A 245 -23.77 -5.69 -4.05
N LYS A 246 -23.54 -5.42 -5.33
CA LYS A 246 -24.57 -4.94 -6.25
C LYS A 246 -24.76 -5.97 -7.36
N PRO A 247 -25.98 -6.44 -7.59
CA PRO A 247 -26.27 -7.24 -8.78
C PRO A 247 -25.93 -6.44 -10.03
N THR A 248 -25.07 -6.97 -10.89
CA THR A 248 -24.78 -6.42 -12.22
C THR A 248 -25.21 -7.41 -13.28
N VAL A 249 -25.35 -6.96 -14.52
CA VAL A 249 -25.73 -7.82 -15.66
C VAL A 249 -24.68 -8.94 -15.86
N ASP A 250 -23.40 -8.67 -15.50
CA ASP A 250 -22.28 -9.60 -15.64
C ASP A 250 -21.96 -10.37 -14.34
N GLY A 251 -22.79 -10.28 -13.30
CA GLY A 251 -22.59 -10.93 -12.00
C GLY A 251 -22.60 -9.95 -10.82
N ASN A 252 -22.13 -10.41 -9.64
CA ASN A 252 -22.08 -9.58 -8.44
C ASN A 252 -20.90 -8.58 -8.49
N GLY A 253 -21.21 -7.32 -8.75
CA GLY A 253 -20.23 -6.22 -8.64
C GLY A 253 -20.14 -5.67 -7.23
N ILE A 254 -18.96 -5.16 -6.84
CA ILE A 254 -18.79 -4.43 -5.58
C ILE A 254 -19.23 -2.98 -5.79
N SER A 255 -20.11 -2.48 -4.90
CA SER A 255 -20.50 -1.08 -4.84
C SER A 255 -19.70 -0.36 -3.77
N LEU A 256 -19.11 0.78 -4.14
CA LEU A 256 -18.35 1.66 -3.25
C LEU A 256 -19.06 3.02 -3.24
N GLU A 257 -19.78 3.32 -2.16
CA GLU A 257 -20.58 4.53 -2.05
C GLU A 257 -20.18 5.34 -0.82
N VAL A 258 -19.80 6.61 -1.01
CA VAL A 258 -19.41 7.50 0.07
C VAL A 258 -20.38 8.67 0.20
N ASN A 259 -20.91 8.89 1.42
CA ASN A 259 -21.61 10.10 1.80
C ASN A 259 -20.61 11.04 2.49
N ILE A 260 -20.36 12.20 1.90
CA ILE A 260 -19.47 13.23 2.44
C ILE A 260 -20.33 14.18 3.25
N PHE A 261 -19.99 14.39 4.53
CA PHE A 261 -20.77 15.23 5.43
C PHE A 261 -20.58 16.71 5.09
N ASP A 262 -21.68 17.47 5.19
CA ASP A 262 -21.72 18.92 4.99
C ASP A 262 -21.11 19.36 3.65
N PHE A 263 -21.36 18.56 2.60
CA PHE A 263 -20.79 18.73 1.28
C PHE A 263 -21.88 18.78 0.19
N ASN A 264 -21.85 19.81 -0.65
CA ASN A 264 -22.86 20.02 -1.72
C ASN A 264 -22.19 20.53 -3.00
N GLN A 265 -21.19 19.81 -3.52
CA GLN A 265 -20.53 20.17 -4.78
C GLN A 265 -20.62 19.00 -5.76
N ASP A 266 -20.58 19.32 -7.05
CA ASP A 266 -20.41 18.31 -8.10
C ASP A 266 -18.95 17.90 -8.19
N ILE A 267 -18.71 16.59 -8.00
CA ILE A 267 -17.37 15.99 -8.01
C ILE A 267 -17.23 14.84 -9.00
N TYR A 268 -18.18 14.67 -9.92
CA TYR A 268 -18.07 13.63 -10.94
C TYR A 268 -16.78 13.77 -11.75
N GLY A 269 -16.13 12.64 -11.98
CA GLY A 269 -14.85 12.56 -12.68
C GLY A 269 -13.63 12.96 -11.89
N LYS A 270 -13.79 13.51 -10.67
CA LYS A 270 -12.64 13.86 -9.81
C LYS A 270 -12.04 12.64 -9.11
N GLY A 271 -10.72 12.70 -8.88
CA GLY A 271 -10.01 11.77 -8.02
C GLY A 271 -10.34 12.04 -6.55
N ILE A 272 -10.45 10.98 -5.77
CA ILE A 272 -10.78 11.03 -4.34
C ILE A 272 -9.95 10.01 -3.57
N GLU A 273 -9.41 10.39 -2.41
CA GLU A 273 -8.78 9.48 -1.46
C GLU A 273 -9.70 9.27 -0.26
N ILE A 274 -9.95 8.01 0.08
CA ILE A 274 -10.79 7.62 1.22
C ILE A 274 -9.91 6.93 2.25
N ARG A 275 -9.84 7.46 3.46
CA ARG A 275 -9.11 6.91 4.60
C ARG A 275 -10.05 6.25 5.58
N PHE A 276 -9.87 4.96 5.79
CA PHE A 276 -10.73 4.16 6.66
C PHE A 276 -10.31 4.29 8.12
N VAL A 277 -11.22 4.78 8.96
CA VAL A 277 -10.97 4.96 10.40
C VAL A 277 -11.49 3.76 11.19
N LYS A 278 -12.77 3.41 11.02
CA LYS A 278 -13.39 2.31 11.76
C LYS A 278 -14.63 1.77 11.05
N ARG A 279 -14.84 0.47 11.11
CA ARG A 279 -16.10 -0.17 10.70
C ARG A 279 -17.20 0.13 11.70
N ILE A 280 -18.36 0.55 11.21
CA ILE A 280 -19.54 0.91 12.03
C ILE A 280 -20.45 -0.31 12.21
N ARG A 281 -20.71 -1.04 11.12
CA ARG A 281 -21.56 -2.23 11.07
C ARG A 281 -21.38 -3.03 9.79
N ASP A 282 -21.96 -4.22 9.78
CA ASP A 282 -22.09 -5.06 8.59
C ASP A 282 -23.13 -4.48 7.61
N GLU A 283 -23.02 -4.87 6.33
CA GLU A 283 -24.08 -4.59 5.38
C GLU A 283 -25.37 -5.35 5.73
N ARG A 284 -26.52 -4.73 5.46
CA ARG A 284 -27.83 -5.37 5.64
C ARG A 284 -28.84 -4.82 4.66
N LYS A 285 -29.83 -5.64 4.29
CA LYS A 285 -31.00 -5.23 3.53
C LYS A 285 -32.02 -4.54 4.44
N PHE A 286 -32.80 -3.62 3.89
CA PHE A 286 -33.86 -2.90 4.56
C PHE A 286 -35.18 -3.21 3.88
N GLU A 287 -36.25 -3.28 4.66
CA GLU A 287 -37.61 -3.58 4.18
C GLU A 287 -38.17 -2.43 3.30
N ASP A 288 -37.85 -1.21 3.66
CA ASP A 288 -38.27 -0.01 2.95
C ASP A 288 -37.27 1.15 3.05
N LEU A 289 -37.56 2.23 2.32
CA LEU A 289 -36.72 3.44 2.29
C LEU A 289 -36.70 4.20 3.61
N GLN A 290 -37.77 4.10 4.43
CA GLN A 290 -37.84 4.76 5.73
C GLN A 290 -36.94 4.09 6.76
N ALA A 291 -36.96 2.77 6.80
CA ALA A 291 -36.02 1.97 7.61
C ALA A 291 -34.55 2.24 7.23
N LEU A 292 -34.26 2.30 5.93
CA LEU A 292 -32.92 2.69 5.43
C LEU A 292 -32.55 4.10 5.91
N LYS A 293 -33.40 5.09 5.73
CA LYS A 293 -33.14 6.48 6.15
C LYS A 293 -32.86 6.59 7.65
N LYS A 294 -33.68 5.92 8.49
CA LYS A 294 -33.49 5.88 9.95
C LYS A 294 -32.10 5.31 10.29
N GLN A 295 -31.71 4.23 9.63
CA GLN A 295 -30.41 3.62 9.88
C GLN A 295 -29.25 4.51 9.44
N LEU A 296 -29.36 5.18 8.29
CA LEU A 296 -28.34 6.09 7.80
C LEU A 296 -28.11 7.28 8.76
N LEU A 297 -29.15 7.77 9.42
CA LEU A 297 -29.02 8.78 10.49
C LEU A 297 -28.23 8.24 11.69
N ILE A 298 -28.50 7.01 12.12
CA ILE A 298 -27.75 6.36 13.20
C ILE A 298 -26.29 6.19 12.81
N ASP A 299 -26.05 5.73 11.58
CA ASP A 299 -24.69 5.52 11.05
C ASP A 299 -23.91 6.85 10.94
N LYS A 300 -24.56 7.92 10.46
CA LYS A 300 -23.99 9.27 10.41
C LYS A 300 -23.57 9.76 11.81
N ASN A 301 -24.44 9.63 12.79
CA ASN A 301 -24.14 10.05 14.17
C ASN A 301 -22.97 9.25 14.76
N LYS A 302 -22.93 7.93 14.54
CA LYS A 302 -21.80 7.10 14.97
C LYS A 302 -20.51 7.48 14.23
N ALA A 303 -20.58 7.74 12.92
CA ALA A 303 -19.41 8.17 12.15
C ALA A 303 -18.87 9.50 12.68
N ILE A 304 -19.73 10.47 12.97
CA ILE A 304 -19.32 11.77 13.54
C ILE A 304 -18.58 11.56 14.87
N GLN A 305 -19.13 10.71 15.78
CA GLN A 305 -18.48 10.40 17.06
C GLN A 305 -17.11 9.73 16.92
N ILE A 306 -16.93 8.89 15.88
CA ILE A 306 -15.65 8.21 15.59
C ILE A 306 -14.63 9.18 15.00
N LEU A 307 -15.09 10.20 14.28
CA LEU A 307 -14.24 11.13 13.51
C LEU A 307 -13.94 12.44 14.26
N ILE A 308 -14.35 12.56 15.52
CA ILE A 308 -13.95 13.66 16.39
C ILE A 308 -12.45 13.56 16.66
#